data_9cd20ae3eedfb5f5017d80af6c12c3e8
#
_entry.id   9cd20ae3eedfb5f5017d80af6c12c3e8
#
_cell.length_a   1.000
_cell.length_b   1.000
_cell.length_c   1.000
_cell.angle_alpha   90.00
_cell.angle_beta   90.00
_cell.angle_gamma   90.00
#
_symmetry.space_group_name_H-M   'P 1'
#
loop_
_entity.id
_entity.type
_entity.pdbx_description
1 polymer ?
#
loop_
_entity_poly.entity_id
_entity_poly.type
_entity_poly.pdbx_seq_one_letter_code
_entity_poly.pdbx_strand_id
1 'polypeptide(L)'
;YQIKKNFLKNKLICTYSYQKLEGTLFDNLTKQLKDKGIEVPEKNIISDEDALEEFIEAGYFDSFSSLLKSFLTNYKVRETKMKDLKNKVKANIIKKWFETYEKKRERAFVEIFEKFYNGYQSKLEKENRVDFEDMLIKGKEYIENQNIKFLIVDEFQDISPLRAKVLQKIRQKNNGVKLFCVGDDWQSIYRFAGGDINIFVNEDRHDQFLGKRKMVDLDITYRFNNRLAEL
;
A
#
# COMPACT_ATOMS: atom_id res chain seq x y z
N TYR A 1 -37.97 -15.29 32.25
CA TYR A 1 -36.79 -15.17 31.37
C TYR A 1 -36.06 -16.53 31.18
N GLN A 2 -35.92 -17.28 32.25
CA GLN A 2 -35.25 -18.60 32.23
C GLN A 2 -36.06 -19.69 31.51
N ILE A 3 -37.39 -19.66 31.60
CA ILE A 3 -38.27 -20.61 30.91
C ILE A 3 -38.25 -20.42 29.38
N LYS A 4 -38.23 -19.17 28.91
CA LYS A 4 -38.03 -18.88 27.47
C LYS A 4 -36.67 -19.30 26.96
N LYS A 5 -35.63 -19.19 27.78
CA LYS A 5 -34.26 -19.58 27.44
C LYS A 5 -34.13 -21.12 27.26
N ASN A 6 -34.82 -21.90 28.07
CA ASN A 6 -34.81 -23.36 27.97
C ASN A 6 -35.67 -23.89 26.81
N PHE A 7 -36.78 -23.25 26.48
CA PHE A 7 -37.61 -23.60 25.33
C PHE A 7 -36.98 -23.30 23.99
N LEU A 8 -36.20 -22.23 23.91
CA LEU A 8 -35.48 -21.82 22.71
C LEU A 8 -34.11 -22.52 22.53
N LYS A 9 -33.56 -23.10 23.61
CA LYS A 9 -32.22 -23.69 23.61
C LYS A 9 -32.07 -24.85 22.60
N ASN A 10 -33.15 -25.56 22.29
CA ASN A 10 -33.17 -26.66 21.32
C ASN A 10 -33.50 -26.22 19.89
N LYS A 11 -33.94 -24.99 19.67
CA LYS A 11 -34.34 -24.48 18.35
C LYS A 11 -33.43 -23.35 17.80
N LEU A 12 -32.71 -22.68 18.66
CA LEU A 12 -31.86 -21.58 18.25
C LEU A 12 -30.45 -22.05 17.95
N ILE A 13 -29.90 -21.51 16.87
CA ILE A 13 -28.47 -21.55 16.57
C ILE A 13 -27.91 -20.22 17.03
N CYS A 14 -26.91 -20.22 17.91
CA CYS A 14 -26.34 -19.01 18.48
C CYS A 14 -24.88 -18.88 18.06
N THR A 15 -24.56 -17.75 17.48
CA THR A 15 -23.19 -17.34 17.20
C THR A 15 -22.88 -16.05 17.97
N TYR A 16 -21.61 -15.83 18.26
CA TYR A 16 -21.17 -14.69 19.05
C TYR A 16 -20.09 -13.92 18.31
N SER A 17 -20.07 -12.61 18.46
CA SER A 17 -19.11 -11.73 17.77
C SER A 17 -17.65 -12.07 18.09
N TYR A 18 -17.34 -12.53 19.29
CA TYR A 18 -15.98 -12.96 19.66
C TYR A 18 -15.51 -14.17 18.85
N GLN A 19 -16.41 -15.09 18.47
CA GLN A 19 -16.08 -16.27 17.65
C GLN A 19 -15.56 -15.87 16.27
N LYS A 20 -16.04 -14.75 15.71
CA LYS A 20 -15.50 -14.17 14.47
C LYS A 20 -14.07 -13.68 14.68
N LEU A 21 -13.80 -13.03 15.82
CA LEU A 21 -12.47 -12.54 16.18
C LEU A 21 -11.47 -13.67 16.42
N GLU A 22 -11.94 -14.77 17.01
CA GLU A 22 -11.14 -15.97 17.28
C GLU A 22 -11.02 -16.90 16.06
N GLY A 23 -11.78 -16.66 14.99
CA GLY A 23 -11.82 -17.52 13.80
C GLY A 23 -12.55 -18.85 14.00
N THR A 24 -13.31 -19.00 15.08
CA THR A 24 -14.05 -20.23 15.45
C THR A 24 -15.52 -20.21 15.04
N LEU A 25 -15.98 -19.11 14.41
CA LEU A 25 -17.38 -18.89 14.08
C LEU A 25 -17.96 -20.01 13.21
N PHE A 26 -17.28 -20.34 12.12
CA PHE A 26 -17.76 -21.32 11.15
C PHE A 26 -17.72 -22.75 11.71
N ASP A 27 -16.68 -23.09 12.47
CA ASP A 27 -16.55 -24.40 13.11
C ASP A 27 -17.69 -24.60 14.12
N ASN A 28 -17.98 -23.61 14.97
CA ASN A 28 -19.04 -23.63 15.94
C ASN A 28 -20.43 -23.65 15.28
N LEU A 29 -20.61 -22.90 14.20
CA LEU A 29 -21.84 -22.90 13.42
C LEU A 29 -22.10 -24.28 12.79
N THR A 30 -21.08 -24.83 12.11
CA THR A 30 -21.14 -26.17 11.50
C THR A 30 -21.49 -27.24 12.52
N LYS A 31 -20.87 -27.20 13.69
CA LYS A 31 -21.16 -28.13 14.78
C LYS A 31 -22.61 -28.02 15.22
N GLN A 32 -23.12 -26.81 15.47
CA GLN A 32 -24.50 -26.60 15.90
C GLN A 32 -25.52 -27.02 14.83
N LEU A 33 -25.18 -26.87 13.52
CA LEU A 33 -26.02 -27.34 12.42
C LEU A 33 -26.07 -28.89 12.37
N LYS A 34 -24.90 -29.55 12.44
CA LYS A 34 -24.80 -31.01 12.49
C LYS A 34 -25.52 -31.60 13.70
N ASP A 35 -25.38 -30.99 14.88
CA ASP A 35 -26.09 -31.40 16.11
C ASP A 35 -27.63 -31.33 15.98
N LYS A 36 -28.12 -30.56 14.99
CA LYS A 36 -29.54 -30.42 14.66
C LYS A 36 -30.00 -31.27 13.46
N GLY A 37 -29.11 -32.12 12.96
CA GLY A 37 -29.43 -32.99 11.82
C GLY A 37 -29.47 -32.26 10.48
N ILE A 38 -28.89 -31.07 10.40
CA ILE A 38 -28.75 -30.34 9.13
C ILE A 38 -27.45 -30.79 8.49
N GLU A 39 -27.52 -31.35 7.30
CA GLU A 39 -26.35 -31.68 6.52
C GLU A 39 -25.59 -30.39 6.14
N VAL A 40 -24.37 -30.33 6.59
CA VAL A 40 -23.45 -29.24 6.21
C VAL A 40 -22.42 -29.86 5.28
N PRO A 41 -22.27 -29.36 4.05
CA PRO A 41 -21.27 -29.85 3.13
C PRO A 41 -19.86 -29.77 3.76
N GLU A 42 -19.07 -30.83 3.62
CA GLU A 42 -17.74 -30.91 4.24
C GLU A 42 -16.70 -29.96 3.57
N LYS A 43 -17.02 -29.46 2.41
CA LYS A 43 -16.24 -28.41 1.71
C LYS A 43 -17.18 -27.32 1.26
N ASN A 44 -16.77 -26.08 1.45
CA ASN A 44 -17.35 -24.94 0.72
C ASN A 44 -17.14 -25.20 -0.76
N ILE A 45 -18.22 -25.57 -1.44
CA ILE A 45 -18.22 -25.83 -2.88
C ILE A 45 -18.63 -24.53 -3.60
N ILE A 46 -18.08 -23.43 -3.18
CA ILE A 46 -18.09 -22.23 -4.03
C ILE A 46 -16.85 -22.37 -4.89
N SER A 47 -17.03 -22.49 -6.20
CA SER A 47 -15.90 -22.45 -7.12
C SER A 47 -15.19 -21.10 -7.03
N ASP A 48 -13.93 -21.02 -7.46
CA ASP A 48 -13.23 -19.74 -7.50
C ASP A 48 -13.95 -18.74 -8.41
N GLU A 49 -14.63 -19.24 -9.45
CA GLU A 49 -15.46 -18.46 -10.38
C GLU A 49 -16.71 -17.91 -9.68
N ASP A 50 -17.47 -18.74 -8.98
CA ASP A 50 -18.67 -18.29 -8.28
C ASP A 50 -18.34 -17.30 -7.15
N ALA A 51 -17.23 -17.52 -6.44
CA ALA A 51 -16.75 -16.61 -5.41
C ALA A 51 -16.35 -15.25 -6.01
N LEU A 52 -15.77 -15.25 -7.21
CA LEU A 52 -15.40 -14.02 -7.92
C LEU A 52 -16.66 -13.29 -8.41
N GLU A 53 -17.66 -13.99 -8.94
CA GLU A 53 -18.93 -13.41 -9.36
C GLU A 53 -19.64 -12.75 -8.19
N GLU A 54 -19.77 -13.45 -7.05
CA GLU A 54 -20.37 -12.87 -5.83
C GLU A 54 -19.60 -11.65 -5.34
N PHE A 55 -18.27 -11.67 -5.42
CA PHE A 55 -17.41 -10.55 -5.05
C PHE A 55 -17.62 -9.33 -5.97
N ILE A 56 -17.84 -9.57 -7.26
CA ILE A 56 -18.13 -8.53 -8.26
C ILE A 56 -19.53 -7.96 -8.03
N GLU A 57 -20.56 -8.82 -7.87
CA GLU A 57 -21.94 -8.42 -7.65
C GLU A 57 -22.13 -7.63 -6.35
N ALA A 58 -21.37 -7.97 -5.32
CA ALA A 58 -21.33 -7.23 -4.07
C ALA A 58 -20.64 -5.84 -4.19
N GLY A 59 -20.11 -5.49 -5.35
CA GLY A 59 -19.46 -4.20 -5.60
C GLY A 59 -18.07 -4.03 -4.96
N TYR A 60 -17.47 -5.11 -4.47
CA TYR A 60 -16.16 -5.04 -3.81
C TYR A 60 -14.98 -5.01 -4.78
N PHE A 61 -15.18 -5.44 -6.02
CA PHE A 61 -14.11 -5.63 -7.00
C PHE A 61 -13.35 -4.32 -7.31
N ASP A 62 -14.07 -3.23 -7.55
CA ASP A 62 -13.46 -1.94 -7.91
C ASP A 62 -12.65 -1.35 -6.75
N SER A 63 -13.21 -1.42 -5.55
CA SER A 63 -12.54 -0.94 -4.34
C SER A 63 -11.26 -1.75 -4.05
N PHE A 64 -11.33 -3.06 -4.20
CA PHE A 64 -10.18 -3.95 -3.99
C PHE A 64 -9.11 -3.78 -5.08
N SER A 65 -9.52 -3.62 -6.34
CA SER A 65 -8.63 -3.34 -7.46
C SER A 65 -7.90 -2.01 -7.28
N SER A 66 -8.61 -0.98 -6.81
CA SER A 66 -8.01 0.32 -6.50
C SER A 66 -7.01 0.23 -5.35
N LEU A 67 -7.30 -0.57 -4.31
CA LEU A 67 -6.38 -0.86 -3.22
C LEU A 67 -5.12 -1.57 -3.72
N LEU A 68 -5.26 -2.60 -4.56
CA LEU A 68 -4.13 -3.33 -5.14
C LEU A 68 -3.25 -2.43 -6.00
N LYS A 69 -3.86 -1.57 -6.83
CA LYS A 69 -3.13 -0.59 -7.67
C LYS A 69 -2.33 0.40 -6.82
N SER A 70 -2.97 0.99 -5.82
CA SER A 70 -2.32 1.94 -4.91
C SER A 70 -1.19 1.28 -4.11
N PHE A 71 -1.41 0.04 -3.68
CA PHE A 71 -0.38 -0.73 -2.98
C PHE A 71 0.78 -1.10 -3.90
N LEU A 72 0.53 -1.48 -5.15
CA LEU A 72 1.55 -1.77 -6.17
C LEU A 72 2.47 -0.56 -6.40
N THR A 73 1.88 0.62 -6.62
CA THR A 73 2.64 1.86 -6.77
C THR A 73 3.53 2.12 -5.55
N ASN A 74 2.97 2.06 -4.34
CA ASN A 74 3.73 2.26 -3.11
C ASN A 74 4.83 1.20 -2.90
N TYR A 75 4.56 -0.06 -3.25
CA TYR A 75 5.51 -1.16 -3.18
C TYR A 75 6.73 -0.92 -4.09
N LYS A 76 6.48 -0.54 -5.36
CA LYS A 76 7.53 -0.24 -6.33
C LYS A 76 8.29 1.05 -6.01
N VAL A 77 7.58 2.12 -5.68
CA VAL A 77 8.18 3.42 -5.34
C VAL A 77 9.13 3.33 -4.15
N ARG A 78 8.84 2.45 -3.19
CA ARG A 78 9.70 2.21 -2.03
C ARG A 78 10.78 1.16 -2.30
N GLU A 79 10.75 0.51 -3.48
CA GLU A 79 11.61 -0.62 -3.84
C GLU A 79 11.61 -1.70 -2.73
N THR A 80 10.42 -1.96 -2.19
CA THR A 80 10.22 -2.95 -1.12
C THR A 80 10.43 -4.36 -1.69
N LYS A 81 11.14 -5.20 -0.94
CA LYS A 81 11.28 -6.62 -1.31
C LYS A 81 10.14 -7.44 -0.69
N MET A 82 9.60 -8.39 -1.44
CA MET A 82 8.52 -9.26 -0.96
C MET A 82 8.88 -9.99 0.33
N LYS A 83 10.12 -10.42 0.47
CA LYS A 83 10.64 -11.05 1.70
C LYS A 83 10.52 -10.12 2.91
N ASP A 84 10.85 -8.84 2.74
CA ASP A 84 10.80 -7.85 3.84
C ASP A 84 9.36 -7.54 4.23
N LEU A 85 8.46 -7.46 3.24
CA LEU A 85 7.03 -7.28 3.46
C LEU A 85 6.45 -8.45 4.26
N LYS A 86 6.74 -9.70 3.86
CA LYS A 86 6.34 -10.91 4.59
C LYS A 86 6.90 -10.96 6.01
N ASN A 87 8.16 -10.56 6.20
CA ASN A 87 8.79 -10.53 7.50
C ASN A 87 8.15 -9.50 8.44
N LYS A 88 7.77 -8.32 7.93
CA LYS A 88 7.04 -7.31 8.72
C LYS A 88 5.70 -7.84 9.22
N VAL A 89 4.94 -8.50 8.36
CA VAL A 89 3.65 -9.10 8.76
C VAL A 89 3.87 -10.21 9.80
N LYS A 90 4.87 -11.09 9.62
CA LYS A 90 5.23 -12.13 10.60
C LYS A 90 5.70 -11.54 11.93
N ALA A 91 6.58 -10.55 11.93
CA ALA A 91 7.09 -9.92 13.15
C ALA A 91 5.98 -9.28 14.00
N ASN A 92 4.95 -8.75 13.35
CA ASN A 92 3.77 -8.24 14.04
C ASN A 92 2.97 -9.33 14.76
N ILE A 93 3.06 -10.59 14.33
CA ILE A 93 2.37 -11.75 14.93
C ILE A 93 3.06 -12.20 16.21
N ILE A 94 4.38 -12.18 16.25
CA ILE A 94 5.18 -12.71 17.38
C ILE A 94 5.02 -11.86 18.65
N LYS A 95 4.65 -10.59 18.53
CA LYS A 95 4.48 -9.67 19.67
C LYS A 95 3.17 -9.83 20.46
N LYS A 96 2.20 -10.61 19.98
CA LYS A 96 0.95 -10.92 20.69
C LYS A 96 0.61 -12.40 20.58
N TRP A 97 0.32 -13.05 21.71
CA TRP A 97 -0.01 -14.47 21.85
C TRP A 97 -1.22 -14.95 21.00
N PHE A 98 -2.00 -14.02 20.45
CA PHE A 98 -3.13 -14.34 19.58
C PHE A 98 -3.05 -13.56 18.28
N GLU A 99 -3.19 -14.27 17.16
CA GLU A 99 -3.32 -13.65 15.84
C GLU A 99 -4.70 -12.96 15.77
N THR A 100 -4.71 -11.64 15.81
CA THR A 100 -5.94 -10.86 15.68
C THR A 100 -6.50 -10.99 14.26
N TYR A 101 -7.81 -10.75 14.09
CA TYR A 101 -8.47 -10.72 12.77
C TYR A 101 -7.76 -9.78 11.78
N GLU A 102 -7.30 -8.64 12.25
CA GLU A 102 -6.56 -7.67 11.43
C GLU A 102 -5.27 -8.28 10.86
N LYS A 103 -4.54 -9.04 11.64
CA LYS A 103 -3.30 -9.69 11.20
C LYS A 103 -3.54 -10.82 10.20
N LYS A 104 -4.62 -11.57 10.37
CA LYS A 104 -5.06 -12.54 9.37
C LYS A 104 -5.38 -11.86 8.04
N ARG A 105 -6.04 -10.69 8.08
CA ARG A 105 -6.31 -9.87 6.90
C ARG A 105 -5.03 -9.36 6.25
N GLU A 106 -4.09 -8.83 7.03
CA GLU A 106 -2.80 -8.34 6.51
C GLU A 106 -2.03 -9.46 5.81
N ARG A 107 -2.00 -10.66 6.41
CA ARG A 107 -1.34 -11.82 5.80
C ARG A 107 -2.02 -12.26 4.51
N ALA A 108 -3.33 -12.43 4.54
CA ALA A 108 -4.11 -12.78 3.35
C ALA A 108 -3.94 -11.75 2.23
N PHE A 109 -3.95 -10.46 2.58
CA PHE A 109 -3.69 -9.41 1.60
C PHE A 109 -2.30 -9.52 0.97
N VAL A 110 -1.25 -9.77 1.75
CA VAL A 110 0.11 -9.91 1.23
C VAL A 110 0.24 -11.16 0.35
N GLU A 111 -0.43 -12.26 0.68
CA GLU A 111 -0.46 -13.47 -0.15
C GLU A 111 -1.17 -13.24 -1.50
N ILE A 112 -2.30 -12.53 -1.49
CA ILE A 112 -3.01 -12.13 -2.71
C ILE A 112 -2.16 -11.17 -3.53
N PHE A 113 -1.58 -10.16 -2.87
CA PHE A 113 -0.72 -9.18 -3.52
C PHE A 113 0.50 -9.82 -4.18
N GLU A 114 1.13 -10.80 -3.56
CA GLU A 114 2.26 -11.52 -4.16
C GLU A 114 1.86 -12.24 -5.46
N LYS A 115 0.73 -12.95 -5.45
CA LYS A 115 0.22 -13.62 -6.66
C LYS A 115 -0.09 -12.60 -7.76
N PHE A 116 -0.77 -11.52 -7.39
CA PHE A 116 -1.09 -10.42 -8.29
C PHE A 116 0.18 -9.79 -8.88
N TYR A 117 1.16 -9.45 -8.04
CA TYR A 117 2.42 -8.84 -8.44
C TYR A 117 3.20 -9.73 -9.42
N ASN A 118 3.34 -11.01 -9.09
CA ASN A 118 4.04 -11.97 -9.95
C ASN A 118 3.34 -12.13 -11.30
N GLY A 119 2.01 -12.24 -11.32
CA GLY A 119 1.23 -12.31 -12.56
C GLY A 119 1.36 -11.04 -13.39
N TYR A 120 1.29 -9.88 -12.74
CA TYR A 120 1.45 -8.57 -13.38
C TYR A 120 2.85 -8.42 -14.03
N GLN A 121 3.91 -8.71 -13.27
CA GLN A 121 5.28 -8.62 -13.79
C GLN A 121 5.52 -9.62 -14.95
N SER A 122 5.06 -10.86 -14.80
CA SER A 122 5.15 -11.85 -15.86
C SER A 122 4.44 -11.40 -17.14
N LYS A 123 3.30 -10.73 -17.03
CA LYS A 123 2.58 -10.17 -18.18
C LYS A 123 3.38 -9.04 -18.85
N LEU A 124 3.92 -8.11 -18.06
CA LEU A 124 4.77 -7.04 -18.60
C LEU A 124 5.99 -7.59 -19.34
N GLU A 125 6.66 -8.60 -18.76
CA GLU A 125 7.82 -9.26 -19.39
C GLU A 125 7.45 -9.94 -20.70
N LYS A 126 6.36 -10.72 -20.73
CA LYS A 126 5.88 -11.40 -21.95
C LYS A 126 5.52 -10.42 -23.06
N GLU A 127 4.96 -9.26 -22.71
CA GLU A 127 4.58 -8.23 -23.67
C GLU A 127 5.73 -7.26 -24.00
N ASN A 128 6.92 -7.48 -23.42
CA ASN A 128 8.08 -6.59 -23.52
C ASN A 128 7.71 -5.12 -23.16
N ARG A 129 6.97 -4.95 -22.08
CA ARG A 129 6.51 -3.66 -21.56
C ARG A 129 7.08 -3.38 -20.18
N VAL A 130 7.07 -2.12 -19.81
CA VAL A 130 7.39 -1.63 -18.46
C VAL A 130 6.32 -0.65 -18.05
N ASP A 131 6.00 -0.62 -16.77
CA ASP A 131 5.20 0.47 -16.22
C ASP A 131 6.10 1.66 -15.82
N PHE A 132 5.49 2.72 -15.34
CA PHE A 132 6.17 3.96 -15.04
C PHE A 132 7.23 3.79 -13.93
N GLU A 133 6.92 3.04 -12.90
CA GLU A 133 7.84 2.74 -11.80
C GLU A 133 9.00 1.87 -12.27
N ASP A 134 8.72 0.82 -13.04
CA ASP A 134 9.76 -0.04 -13.62
C ASP A 134 10.69 0.72 -14.57
N MET A 135 10.14 1.68 -15.32
CA MET A 135 10.95 2.57 -16.17
C MET A 135 11.97 3.36 -15.32
N LEU A 136 11.55 3.90 -14.19
CA LEU A 136 12.45 4.63 -13.29
C LEU A 136 13.44 3.68 -12.58
N ILE A 137 12.99 2.50 -12.13
CA ILE A 137 13.83 1.50 -11.46
C ILE A 137 14.93 1.02 -12.41
N LYS A 138 14.57 0.64 -13.62
CA LYS A 138 15.52 0.19 -14.65
C LYS A 138 16.36 1.34 -15.18
N GLY A 139 15.72 2.47 -15.51
CA GLY A 139 16.40 3.65 -16.06
C GLY A 139 17.51 4.20 -15.18
N LYS A 140 17.32 4.14 -13.86
CA LYS A 140 18.32 4.58 -12.89
C LYS A 140 19.68 3.83 -13.02
N GLU A 141 19.67 2.59 -13.51
CA GLU A 141 20.89 1.79 -13.70
C GLU A 141 21.69 2.25 -14.94
N TYR A 142 21.04 2.92 -15.90
CA TYR A 142 21.66 3.44 -17.12
C TYR A 142 22.09 4.90 -17.02
N ILE A 143 21.97 5.52 -15.83
CA ILE A 143 22.40 6.89 -15.63
C ILE A 143 23.93 6.94 -15.65
N GLU A 144 24.46 7.66 -16.64
CA GLU A 144 25.90 7.92 -16.84
C GLU A 144 26.25 9.38 -16.55
N ASN A 145 27.55 9.70 -16.58
CA ASN A 145 28.03 11.07 -16.50
C ASN A 145 27.71 11.83 -17.78
N GLN A 146 26.91 12.88 -17.67
CA GLN A 146 26.51 13.75 -18.79
C GLN A 146 27.04 15.21 -18.63
N ASN A 147 27.99 15.43 -17.72
CA ASN A 147 28.50 16.77 -17.39
C ASN A 147 27.41 17.76 -16.93
N ILE A 148 26.41 17.24 -16.24
CA ILE A 148 25.34 18.08 -15.68
C ILE A 148 25.92 18.94 -14.58
N LYS A 149 25.75 20.26 -14.69
CA LYS A 149 26.19 21.23 -13.67
C LYS A 149 25.07 21.60 -12.70
N PHE A 150 23.85 21.70 -13.20
CA PHE A 150 22.66 22.09 -12.44
C PHE A 150 21.54 21.10 -12.70
N LEU A 151 20.88 20.70 -11.62
CA LEU A 151 19.69 19.87 -11.65
C LEU A 151 18.57 20.66 -10.96
N ILE A 152 17.56 21.03 -11.73
CA ILE A 152 16.43 21.82 -11.24
C ILE A 152 15.20 20.91 -11.19
N VAL A 153 14.52 20.90 -10.06
CA VAL A 153 13.32 20.10 -9.83
C VAL A 153 12.22 21.01 -9.34
N ASP A 154 11.14 21.05 -10.10
CA ASP A 154 9.89 21.75 -9.75
C ASP A 154 8.91 20.79 -9.09
N GLU A 155 7.91 21.34 -8.39
CA GLU A 155 6.86 20.57 -7.66
C GLU A 155 7.48 19.50 -6.73
N PHE A 156 8.53 19.89 -6.00
CA PHE A 156 9.34 18.95 -5.22
C PHE A 156 8.57 18.34 -4.05
N GLN A 157 7.44 18.92 -3.60
CA GLN A 157 6.56 18.36 -2.58
C GLN A 157 5.96 17.00 -2.99
N ASP A 158 5.89 16.70 -4.29
CA ASP A 158 5.36 15.45 -4.83
C ASP A 158 6.45 14.40 -5.10
N ILE A 159 7.67 14.65 -4.60
CA ILE A 159 8.79 13.73 -4.77
C ILE A 159 8.50 12.38 -4.10
N SER A 160 8.76 11.30 -4.81
CA SER A 160 8.71 9.95 -4.25
C SER A 160 10.11 9.44 -3.90
N PRO A 161 10.24 8.46 -2.98
CA PRO A 161 11.53 7.84 -2.68
C PRO A 161 12.28 7.33 -3.91
N LEU A 162 11.57 6.75 -4.88
CA LEU A 162 12.16 6.27 -6.13
C LEU A 162 12.73 7.42 -6.97
N ARG A 163 11.97 8.51 -7.14
CA ARG A 163 12.43 9.70 -7.86
C ARG A 163 13.61 10.36 -7.15
N ALA A 164 13.58 10.45 -5.81
CA ALA A 164 14.70 10.95 -5.03
C ALA A 164 15.97 10.11 -5.25
N LYS A 165 15.86 8.77 -5.34
CA LYS A 165 17.00 7.90 -5.68
C LYS A 165 17.51 8.12 -7.11
N VAL A 166 16.63 8.42 -8.07
CA VAL A 166 17.06 8.82 -9.43
C VAL A 166 17.90 10.10 -9.37
N LEU A 167 17.43 11.14 -8.66
CA LEU A 167 18.19 12.37 -8.46
C LEU A 167 19.52 12.11 -7.76
N GLN A 168 19.52 11.26 -6.73
CA GLN A 168 20.74 10.84 -6.03
C GLN A 168 21.74 10.19 -6.99
N LYS A 169 21.27 9.29 -7.86
CA LYS A 169 22.12 8.61 -8.84
C LYS A 169 22.71 9.58 -9.87
N ILE A 170 21.91 10.55 -10.36
CA ILE A 170 22.40 11.61 -11.26
C ILE A 170 23.52 12.39 -10.58
N ARG A 171 23.33 12.77 -9.32
CA ARG A 171 24.37 13.50 -8.56
C ARG A 171 25.64 12.68 -8.35
N GLN A 172 25.50 11.40 -8.06
CA GLN A 172 26.65 10.49 -7.89
C GLN A 172 27.47 10.32 -9.18
N LYS A 173 26.80 10.36 -10.34
CA LYS A 173 27.46 10.19 -11.64
C LYS A 173 28.02 11.51 -12.20
N ASN A 174 27.55 12.66 -11.72
CA ASN A 174 27.98 13.97 -12.19
C ASN A 174 28.57 14.77 -11.01
N ASN A 175 29.90 14.72 -10.87
CA ASN A 175 30.60 15.38 -9.77
C ASN A 175 30.36 16.91 -9.77
N GLY A 176 30.02 17.44 -8.58
CA GLY A 176 29.82 18.86 -8.40
C GLY A 176 28.48 19.40 -8.88
N VAL A 177 27.56 18.55 -9.31
CA VAL A 177 26.20 18.97 -9.69
C VAL A 177 25.51 19.68 -8.52
N LYS A 178 24.96 20.85 -8.78
CA LYS A 178 24.12 21.60 -7.84
C LYS A 178 22.67 21.26 -8.07
N LEU A 179 22.00 20.85 -6.99
CA LEU A 179 20.56 20.55 -7.00
C LEU A 179 19.81 21.77 -6.48
N PHE A 180 18.81 22.20 -7.23
CA PHE A 180 17.88 23.24 -6.86
C PHE A 180 16.46 22.69 -6.96
N CYS A 181 15.73 22.70 -5.83
CA CYS A 181 14.38 22.18 -5.75
C CYS A 181 13.42 23.30 -5.34
N VAL A 182 12.28 23.37 -5.99
CA VAL A 182 11.19 24.30 -5.68
C VAL A 182 9.93 23.49 -5.41
N GLY A 183 9.15 23.89 -4.43
CA GLY A 183 7.90 23.23 -4.08
C GLY A 183 7.12 24.02 -3.03
N ASP A 184 5.88 23.60 -2.83
CA ASP A 184 4.95 24.14 -1.84
C ASP A 184 4.35 22.97 -1.05
N ASP A 185 4.72 22.84 0.22
CA ASP A 185 4.30 21.72 1.06
C ASP A 185 2.79 21.66 1.29
N TRP A 186 2.09 22.80 1.23
CA TRP A 186 0.63 22.88 1.31
C TRP A 186 -0.08 22.31 0.09
N GLN A 187 0.61 22.23 -1.06
CA GLN A 187 0.08 21.64 -2.30
C GLN A 187 0.37 20.14 -2.43
N SER A 188 0.95 19.49 -1.42
CA SER A 188 1.26 18.07 -1.47
C SER A 188 0.00 17.21 -1.37
N ILE A 189 -0.46 16.67 -2.50
CA ILE A 189 -1.67 15.84 -2.59
C ILE A 189 -1.38 14.42 -3.13
N TYR A 190 -0.16 14.12 -3.58
CA TYR A 190 0.17 12.86 -4.28
C TYR A 190 0.72 11.76 -3.37
N ARG A 191 0.38 11.78 -2.07
CA ARG A 191 0.75 10.71 -1.14
C ARG A 191 0.24 9.33 -1.57
N PHE A 192 -0.97 9.27 -2.14
CA PHE A 192 -1.56 8.03 -2.65
C PHE A 192 -0.79 7.44 -3.84
N ALA A 193 -0.11 8.27 -4.62
CA ALA A 193 0.77 7.90 -5.72
C ALA A 193 2.24 7.70 -5.31
N GLY A 194 2.50 7.57 -4.00
CA GLY A 194 3.82 7.29 -3.46
C GLY A 194 4.68 8.52 -3.17
N GLY A 195 4.14 9.73 -3.24
CA GLY A 195 4.82 10.94 -2.78
C GLY A 195 5.17 10.85 -1.28
N ASP A 196 6.33 11.36 -0.91
CA ASP A 196 6.81 11.44 0.48
C ASP A 196 7.24 12.86 0.79
N ILE A 197 6.29 13.64 1.28
CA ILE A 197 6.51 15.05 1.65
C ILE A 197 7.66 15.23 2.65
N ASN A 198 7.97 14.22 3.46
CA ASN A 198 9.07 14.30 4.40
C ASN A 198 10.44 14.45 3.71
N ILE A 199 10.57 14.01 2.45
CA ILE A 199 11.80 14.26 1.68
C ILE A 199 11.97 15.77 1.42
N PHE A 200 10.87 16.52 1.39
CA PHE A 200 10.90 17.97 1.21
C PHE A 200 11.02 18.71 2.55
N VAL A 201 10.19 18.42 3.54
CA VAL A 201 10.09 19.23 4.77
C VAL A 201 11.03 18.77 5.89
N ASN A 202 11.34 17.48 6.00
CA ASN A 202 12.17 16.93 7.07
C ASN A 202 13.64 16.83 6.63
N GLU A 203 14.53 17.45 7.40
CA GLU A 203 15.97 17.55 7.09
C GLU A 203 16.62 16.16 7.06
N ASP A 204 16.42 15.34 8.09
CA ASP A 204 17.02 14.00 8.17
C ASP A 204 16.58 13.12 6.99
N ARG A 205 15.30 13.22 6.61
CA ARG A 205 14.75 12.46 5.49
C ARG A 205 15.29 12.94 4.15
N HIS A 206 15.45 14.26 3.99
CA HIS A 206 16.09 14.84 2.83
C HIS A 206 17.55 14.38 2.71
N ASP A 207 18.29 14.44 3.80
CA ASP A 207 19.73 14.13 3.85
C ASP A 207 20.01 12.66 3.50
N GLN A 208 19.10 11.73 3.84
CA GLN A 208 19.19 10.33 3.45
C GLN A 208 19.28 10.12 1.93
N PHE A 209 18.62 10.99 1.16
CA PHE A 209 18.56 10.87 -0.30
C PHE A 209 19.49 11.85 -1.02
N LEU A 210 19.49 13.09 -0.59
CA LEU A 210 20.02 14.19 -1.38
C LEU A 210 21.13 14.97 -0.67
N GLY A 211 21.43 14.63 0.59
CA GLY A 211 22.45 15.29 1.39
C GLY A 211 22.02 16.68 1.88
N LYS A 212 22.93 17.34 2.59
CA LYS A 212 22.64 18.64 3.23
C LYS A 212 22.13 19.68 2.26
N ARG A 213 21.17 20.47 2.72
CA ARG A 213 20.52 21.52 1.95
C ARG A 213 20.61 22.89 2.65
N LYS A 214 20.39 23.94 1.88
CA LYS A 214 19.98 25.25 2.37
C LYS A 214 18.53 25.48 1.93
N MET A 215 17.65 25.80 2.85
CA MET A 215 16.25 26.13 2.59
C MET A 215 16.09 27.65 2.59
N VAL A 216 15.27 28.14 1.68
CA VAL A 216 14.91 29.55 1.55
C VAL A 216 13.43 29.61 1.25
N ASP A 217 12.70 30.43 1.99
CA ASP A 217 11.29 30.64 1.78
C ASP A 217 11.04 31.72 0.71
N LEU A 218 9.99 31.53 -0.08
CA LEU A 218 9.49 32.54 -1.03
C LEU A 218 8.26 33.20 -0.42
N ASP A 219 8.42 34.43 0.04
CA ASP A 219 7.41 35.21 0.77
C ASP A 219 6.62 36.18 -0.11
N ILE A 220 6.96 36.29 -1.39
CA ILE A 220 6.31 37.20 -2.34
C ILE A 220 5.67 36.41 -3.46
N THR A 221 4.38 36.68 -3.70
CA THR A 221 3.64 36.16 -4.85
C THR A 221 3.35 37.25 -5.86
N TYR A 222 3.48 36.93 -7.15
CA TYR A 222 3.12 37.78 -8.27
C TYR A 222 1.85 37.33 -9.02
N ARG A 223 1.21 36.22 -8.56
CA ARG A 223 0.02 35.63 -9.21
C ARG A 223 -1.28 36.35 -8.85
N PHE A 224 -1.34 36.98 -7.67
CA PHE A 224 -2.52 37.65 -7.16
C PHE A 224 -2.15 38.82 -6.26
N ASN A 225 -3.12 39.69 -6.01
CA ASN A 225 -2.92 40.91 -5.23
C ASN A 225 -2.97 40.63 -3.70
N ASN A 226 -2.58 41.63 -2.88
CA ASN A 226 -2.48 41.51 -1.44
C ASN A 226 -3.77 41.06 -0.75
N ARG A 227 -4.97 41.37 -1.29
CA ARG A 227 -6.26 40.96 -0.70
C ARG A 227 -6.47 39.45 -0.70
N LEU A 228 -5.91 38.74 -1.68
CA LEU A 228 -5.96 37.27 -1.74
C LEU A 228 -4.80 36.60 -0.99
N ALA A 229 -3.72 37.34 -0.74
CA ALA A 229 -2.58 36.85 0.02
C ALA A 229 -2.79 36.89 1.53
N GLU A 230 -3.77 37.67 2.00
CA GLU A 230 -4.13 37.83 3.43
C GLU A 230 -5.24 36.84 3.88
N LEU A 231 -5.84 36.06 2.99
CA LEU A 231 -6.82 35.02 3.27
C LEU A 231 -6.16 33.69 3.60
#